data_00149f6770ef62852304e01a4f6b7c90
#
_entry.id   00149f6770ef62852304e01a4f6b7c90
#
_cell.length_a   1.000
_cell.length_b   1.000
_cell.length_c   1.000
_cell.angle_alpha   90.00
_cell.angle_beta   90.00
_cell.angle_gamma   90.00
#
_symmetry.space_group_name_H-M   'P 1'
#
loop_
_entity.id
_entity.type
_entity.pdbx_description
1 polymer ?
#
loop_
_entity_poly.entity_id
_entity_poly.type
_entity_poly.pdbx_seq_one_letter_code
_entity_poly.pdbx_strand_id
1 'polypeptide(L)'
;MNDAKFFKDNGYLIIPKILSGELLDFIGMHAFNRAKIDGNITAEPPFPNTPAFYADLTMENLSAFLLPKIESAAGMKLLPTYTYFRVYKPGDILPKHTDRPGACEFSISLCLRKKGKIWPIFI
;
A
#
# COMPACT_ATOMS: atom_id res chain seq x y z
N MET A 1 -16.18 6.06 17.22
CA MET A 1 -14.83 5.72 17.75
C MET A 1 -13.87 6.80 17.28
N ASN A 2 -13.01 7.30 18.16
CA ASN A 2 -12.03 8.30 17.72
C ASN A 2 -10.82 7.56 17.13
N ASP A 3 -10.70 7.63 15.81
CA ASP A 3 -9.66 6.90 15.03
C ASP A 3 -8.24 7.26 15.50
N ALA A 4 -7.98 8.55 15.73
CA ALA A 4 -6.67 9.02 16.21
C ALA A 4 -6.30 8.43 17.58
N LYS A 5 -7.28 8.37 18.49
CA LYS A 5 -7.05 7.74 19.80
C LYS A 5 -6.82 6.24 19.65
N PHE A 6 -7.62 5.56 18.82
CA PHE A 6 -7.46 4.14 18.58
C PHE A 6 -6.08 3.83 17.99
N PHE A 7 -5.65 4.61 16.99
CA PHE A 7 -4.33 4.46 16.38
C PHE A 7 -3.20 4.62 17.40
N LYS A 8 -3.28 5.68 18.21
CA LYS A 8 -2.29 5.93 19.26
C LYS A 8 -2.19 4.80 20.29
N ASP A 9 -3.32 4.23 20.67
CA ASP A 9 -3.39 3.20 21.71
C ASP A 9 -2.97 1.81 21.19
N ASN A 10 -3.18 1.53 19.90
CA ASN A 10 -3.01 0.18 19.33
C ASN A 10 -1.87 0.06 18.30
N GLY A 11 -1.34 1.16 17.79
CA GLY A 11 -0.28 1.17 16.78
C GLY A 11 -0.75 0.85 15.35
N TYR A 12 -2.04 0.66 15.13
CA TYR A 12 -2.62 0.44 13.80
C TYR A 12 -4.02 1.02 13.70
N LEU A 13 -4.50 1.23 12.47
CA LEU A 13 -5.86 1.64 12.17
C LEU A 13 -6.32 1.05 10.84
N ILE A 14 -7.56 0.60 10.77
CA ILE A 14 -8.19 0.16 9.53
C ILE A 14 -9.17 1.23 9.08
N ILE A 15 -8.93 1.80 7.90
CA ILE A 15 -9.79 2.82 7.30
C ILE A 15 -10.57 2.18 6.14
N PRO A 16 -11.81 1.77 6.35
CA PRO A 16 -12.59 1.13 5.30
C PRO A 16 -13.00 2.16 4.23
N LYS A 17 -13.04 1.72 2.98
CA LYS A 17 -13.56 2.51 1.84
C LYS A 17 -12.92 3.91 1.69
N ILE A 18 -11.61 4.00 1.94
CA ILE A 18 -10.87 5.25 1.81
C ILE A 18 -10.91 5.82 0.38
N LEU A 19 -11.06 4.97 -0.63
CA LEU A 19 -11.27 5.31 -2.04
C LEU A 19 -12.69 4.99 -2.49
N SER A 20 -13.21 5.75 -3.47
CA SER A 20 -14.40 5.36 -4.21
C SER A 20 -14.14 4.10 -5.04
N GLY A 21 -15.19 3.34 -5.35
CA GLY A 21 -15.06 2.14 -6.18
C GLY A 21 -14.44 2.42 -7.55
N GLU A 22 -14.88 3.49 -8.21
CA GLU A 22 -14.38 3.90 -9.53
C GLU A 22 -12.88 4.25 -9.50
N LEU A 23 -12.45 5.01 -8.49
CA LEU A 23 -11.04 5.36 -8.34
C LEU A 23 -10.19 4.13 -8.01
N LEU A 24 -10.70 3.25 -7.16
CA LEU A 24 -10.04 1.99 -6.83
C LEU A 24 -9.87 1.10 -8.07
N ASP A 25 -10.89 1.00 -8.92
CA ASP A 25 -10.84 0.25 -10.17
C ASP A 25 -9.83 0.85 -11.15
N PHE A 26 -9.83 2.18 -11.29
CA PHE A 26 -8.89 2.88 -12.16
C PHE A 26 -7.43 2.65 -11.72
N ILE A 27 -7.13 2.83 -10.44
CA ILE A 27 -5.78 2.61 -9.89
C ILE A 27 -5.39 1.13 -10.00
N GLY A 28 -6.31 0.21 -9.74
CA GLY A 28 -6.07 -1.22 -9.90
C GLY A 28 -5.76 -1.62 -11.34
N MET A 29 -6.44 -1.01 -12.33
CA MET A 29 -6.12 -1.19 -13.75
C MET A 29 -4.73 -0.67 -14.09
N HIS A 30 -4.36 0.52 -13.59
CA HIS A 30 -3.02 1.06 -13.76
C HIS A 30 -1.95 0.09 -13.27
N ALA A 31 -2.06 -0.37 -12.03
CA ALA A 31 -1.10 -1.30 -11.44
C ALA A 31 -0.96 -2.59 -12.28
N PHE A 32 -2.08 -3.13 -12.75
CA PHE A 32 -2.09 -4.34 -13.55
C PHE A 32 -1.46 -4.15 -14.93
N ASN A 33 -1.74 -3.01 -15.58
CA ASN A 33 -1.17 -2.68 -16.89
C ASN A 33 0.33 -2.41 -16.79
N ARG A 34 0.78 -1.71 -15.76
CA ARG A 34 2.21 -1.51 -15.50
C ARG A 34 2.94 -2.85 -15.38
N ALA A 35 2.40 -3.77 -14.60
CA ALA A 35 2.99 -5.10 -14.42
C ALA A 35 3.07 -5.92 -15.72
N LYS A 36 2.13 -5.71 -16.65
CA LYS A 36 2.14 -6.38 -17.96
C LYS A 36 3.14 -5.78 -18.95
N ILE A 37 3.25 -4.45 -18.95
CA ILE A 37 4.04 -3.73 -19.97
C ILE A 37 5.53 -3.79 -19.62
N ASP A 38 5.88 -3.48 -18.37
CA ASP A 38 7.28 -3.29 -18.05
C ASP A 38 8.00 -4.59 -17.70
N GLY A 39 7.30 -5.69 -17.49
CA GLY A 39 7.88 -7.03 -17.30
C GLY A 39 9.01 -7.11 -16.26
N ASN A 40 9.44 -5.99 -15.74
CA ASN A 40 10.55 -5.86 -14.84
C ASN A 40 10.17 -6.28 -13.44
N ILE A 41 10.72 -7.39 -13.09
CA ILE A 41 10.63 -7.99 -11.79
C ILE A 41 11.88 -7.54 -11.04
N THR A 42 11.77 -6.51 -10.26
CA THR A 42 12.82 -6.20 -9.28
C THR A 42 12.61 -7.14 -8.10
N ALA A 43 13.18 -8.32 -8.20
CA ALA A 43 13.26 -9.23 -7.07
C ALA A 43 14.44 -8.81 -6.20
N GLU A 44 14.15 -8.09 -5.13
CA GLU A 44 15.13 -7.95 -4.06
C GLU A 44 14.90 -9.09 -3.06
N PRO A 45 15.86 -9.98 -2.87
CA PRO A 45 15.75 -10.99 -1.80
C PRO A 45 15.51 -10.29 -0.44
N PRO A 46 14.66 -10.82 0.44
CA PRO A 46 14.01 -12.13 0.38
C PRO A 46 12.61 -12.13 -0.29
N PHE A 47 12.27 -11.08 -1.01
CA PHE A 47 10.94 -10.93 -1.58
C PHE A 47 10.73 -11.79 -2.83
N PRO A 48 9.48 -12.19 -3.10
CA PRO A 48 9.20 -13.05 -4.24
C PRO A 48 9.46 -12.34 -5.57
N ASN A 49 9.65 -13.15 -6.60
CA ASN A 49 9.82 -12.71 -7.98
C ASN A 49 8.49 -12.17 -8.55
N THR A 50 8.00 -11.08 -8.00
CA THR A 50 6.76 -10.41 -8.39
C THR A 50 7.04 -9.06 -9.04
N PRO A 51 6.23 -8.63 -10.00
CA PRO A 51 6.29 -7.25 -10.47
C PRO A 51 6.14 -6.27 -9.30
N ALA A 52 7.14 -5.44 -9.11
CA ALA A 52 7.20 -4.46 -8.05
C ALA A 52 7.70 -3.12 -8.60
N PHE A 53 7.13 -2.03 -8.13
CA PHE A 53 7.40 -0.70 -8.64
C PHE A 53 7.56 0.29 -7.50
N TYR A 54 8.70 0.97 -7.52
CA TYR A 54 9.04 2.03 -6.59
C TYR A 54 8.71 3.39 -7.22
N ALA A 55 8.09 4.27 -6.43
CA ALA A 55 7.82 5.66 -6.80
C ALA A 55 7.11 5.82 -8.17
N ASP A 56 6.14 4.95 -8.46
CA ASP A 56 5.30 5.10 -9.63
C ASP A 56 4.50 6.39 -9.54
N LEU A 57 4.53 7.21 -10.58
CA LEU A 57 3.94 8.55 -10.55
C LEU A 57 2.44 8.56 -10.21
N THR A 58 1.69 7.58 -10.67
CA THR A 58 0.27 7.45 -10.35
C THR A 58 0.07 7.15 -8.86
N MET A 59 0.92 6.30 -8.29
CA MET A 59 0.88 5.97 -6.87
C MET A 59 1.37 7.13 -5.99
N GLU A 60 2.36 7.90 -6.44
CA GLU A 60 2.77 9.13 -5.76
C GLU A 60 1.64 10.15 -5.70
N ASN A 61 0.91 10.33 -6.82
CA ASN A 61 -0.28 11.18 -6.86
C ASN A 61 -1.40 10.66 -5.95
N LEU A 62 -1.60 9.34 -5.90
CA LEU A 62 -2.56 8.72 -4.99
C LEU A 62 -2.18 8.96 -3.52
N SER A 63 -0.91 8.83 -3.18
CA SER A 63 -0.40 9.13 -1.84
C SER A 63 -0.69 10.58 -1.43
N ALA A 64 -0.39 11.53 -2.31
CA ALA A 64 -0.70 12.94 -2.08
C ALA A 64 -2.21 13.21 -1.93
N PHE A 65 -3.03 12.55 -2.75
CA PHE A 65 -4.49 12.65 -2.68
C PHE A 65 -5.05 12.10 -1.35
N LEU A 66 -4.48 11.02 -0.84
CA LEU A 66 -4.93 10.38 0.40
C LEU A 66 -4.41 11.06 1.66
N LEU A 67 -3.30 11.79 1.57
CA LEU A 67 -2.60 12.36 2.72
C LEU A 67 -3.52 13.09 3.71
N PRO A 68 -4.41 14.02 3.28
CA PRO A 68 -5.27 14.73 4.23
C PRO A 68 -6.23 13.81 5.01
N LYS A 69 -6.72 12.75 4.35
CA LYS A 69 -7.61 11.77 4.99
C LYS A 69 -6.87 10.94 6.03
N ILE A 70 -5.64 10.55 5.70
CA ILE A 70 -4.78 9.76 6.58
C ILE A 70 -4.33 10.58 7.77
N GLU A 71 -3.89 11.82 7.57
CA GLU A 71 -3.55 12.75 8.66
C GLU A 71 -4.72 12.96 9.62
N SER A 72 -5.93 13.14 9.07
CA SER A 72 -7.14 13.29 9.89
C SER A 72 -7.43 12.03 10.72
N ALA A 73 -7.30 10.85 10.12
CA ALA A 73 -7.53 9.59 10.81
C ALA A 73 -6.44 9.28 11.85
N ALA A 74 -5.18 9.56 11.53
CA ALA A 74 -4.06 9.36 12.45
C ALA A 74 -3.97 10.43 13.56
N GLY A 75 -4.61 11.59 13.35
CA GLY A 75 -4.57 12.71 14.29
C GLY A 75 -3.22 13.43 14.35
N MET A 76 -2.43 13.36 13.29
CA MET A 76 -1.11 13.99 13.22
C MET A 76 -0.74 14.39 11.78
N LYS A 77 0.24 15.30 11.66
CA LYS A 77 0.84 15.64 10.37
C LYS A 77 1.86 14.60 9.95
N LEU A 78 1.86 14.27 8.67
CA LEU A 78 2.73 13.27 8.07
C LEU A 78 3.51 13.85 6.91
N LEU A 79 4.72 13.35 6.72
CA LEU A 79 5.56 13.66 5.57
C LEU A 79 5.62 12.41 4.67
N PRO A 80 5.06 12.47 3.46
CA PRO A 80 5.19 11.37 2.50
C PRO A 80 6.65 11.10 2.17
N THR A 81 7.04 9.85 2.13
CA THR A 81 8.40 9.45 1.73
C THR A 81 8.40 8.86 0.32
N TYR A 82 7.75 7.74 0.11
CA TYR A 82 7.64 7.10 -1.20
C TYR A 82 6.46 6.14 -1.25
N THR A 83 6.11 5.72 -2.44
CA THR A 83 5.16 4.64 -2.66
C THR A 83 5.85 3.41 -3.22
N TYR A 84 5.26 2.26 -2.96
CA TYR A 84 5.70 0.98 -3.47
C TYR A 84 4.49 0.10 -3.72
N PHE A 85 4.38 -0.51 -4.90
CA PHE A 85 3.31 -1.49 -5.12
C PHE A 85 3.83 -2.77 -5.74
N ARG A 86 3.11 -3.85 -5.50
CA ARG A 86 3.36 -5.18 -6.04
C ARG A 86 2.12 -5.79 -6.65
N VAL A 87 2.32 -6.63 -7.66
CA VAL A 87 1.26 -7.46 -8.25
C VAL A 87 1.59 -8.91 -7.94
N TYR A 88 0.93 -9.44 -6.94
CA TYR A 88 1.12 -10.81 -6.47
C TYR A 88 0.37 -11.82 -7.34
N LYS A 89 0.94 -13.00 -7.50
CA LYS A 89 0.34 -14.18 -8.15
C LYS A 89 0.19 -15.32 -7.15
N PRO A 90 -0.62 -16.33 -7.48
CA PRO A 90 -0.74 -17.52 -6.64
C PRO A 90 0.63 -18.14 -6.35
N GLY A 91 0.89 -18.42 -5.07
CA GLY A 91 2.17 -18.95 -4.60
C GLY A 91 3.20 -17.92 -4.14
N ASP A 92 3.01 -16.64 -4.43
CA ASP A 92 3.88 -15.60 -3.90
C ASP A 92 3.67 -15.43 -2.40
N ILE A 93 4.76 -15.12 -1.69
CA ILE A 93 4.76 -14.91 -0.24
C ILE A 93 5.45 -13.57 0.04
N LEU A 94 4.84 -12.75 0.88
CA LEU A 94 5.50 -11.61 1.49
C LEU A 94 6.00 -12.03 2.88
N PRO A 95 7.32 -12.24 3.08
CA PRO A 95 7.85 -12.61 4.37
C PRO A 95 7.60 -11.54 5.43
N LYS A 96 7.56 -11.96 6.68
CA LYS A 96 7.53 -11.01 7.80
C LYS A 96 8.79 -10.13 7.73
N HIS A 97 8.58 -8.84 7.75
CA HIS A 97 9.65 -7.83 7.68
C HIS A 97 9.24 -6.57 8.42
N THR A 98 10.18 -5.71 8.65
CA THR A 98 9.94 -4.31 9.03
C THR A 98 10.30 -3.43 7.84
N ASP A 99 9.54 -2.36 7.65
CA ASP A 99 9.88 -1.35 6.66
C ASP A 99 11.21 -0.68 7.03
N ARG A 100 11.83 -0.04 6.02
CA ARG A 100 13.20 0.51 6.17
C ARG A 100 13.29 1.44 7.38
N PRO A 101 14.06 1.09 8.41
CA PRO A 101 14.25 1.95 9.58
C PRO A 101 14.79 3.33 9.17
N GLY A 102 14.25 4.39 9.80
CA GLY A 102 14.64 5.77 9.52
C GLY A 102 14.07 6.39 8.24
N ALA A 103 13.38 5.60 7.40
CA ALA A 103 12.69 6.10 6.21
C ALA A 103 11.16 6.03 6.32
N CYS A 104 10.63 5.09 7.10
CA CYS A 104 9.20 4.88 7.27
C CYS A 104 8.90 4.70 8.76
N GLU A 105 8.36 5.73 9.40
CA GLU A 105 7.80 5.61 10.75
C GLU A 105 6.39 5.04 10.72
N PHE A 106 5.65 5.33 9.64
CA PHE A 106 4.30 4.84 9.38
C PHE A 106 4.21 4.27 7.99
N SER A 107 3.56 3.13 7.88
CA SER A 107 3.30 2.47 6.60
C SER A 107 1.81 2.35 6.37
N ILE A 108 1.39 2.51 5.12
CA ILE A 108 0.00 2.38 4.72
C ILE A 108 -0.09 1.29 3.67
N SER A 109 -0.84 0.25 3.97
CA SER A 109 -1.13 -0.82 3.02
C SER A 109 -2.52 -0.63 2.42
N LEU A 110 -2.60 -0.60 1.11
CA LEU A 110 -3.84 -0.46 0.37
C LEU A 110 -4.03 -1.64 -0.59
N CYS A 111 -5.11 -2.41 -0.39
CA CYS A 111 -5.48 -3.45 -1.33
C CYS A 111 -6.22 -2.84 -2.51
N LEU A 112 -5.55 -2.71 -3.65
CA LEU A 112 -6.12 -2.11 -4.86
C LEU A 112 -7.06 -3.08 -5.59
N ARG A 113 -6.72 -4.35 -5.66
CA ARG A 113 -7.50 -5.39 -6.34
C ARG A 113 -7.15 -6.76 -5.80
N LYS A 114 -8.15 -7.61 -5.71
CA LYS A 114 -7.96 -9.03 -5.38
C LYS A 114 -8.81 -9.93 -6.28
N LYS A 115 -8.27 -11.10 -6.60
CA LYS A 115 -8.99 -12.17 -7.27
C LYS A 115 -8.74 -13.48 -6.51
N GLY A 116 -9.80 -14.21 -6.21
CA GLY A 116 -9.67 -15.47 -5.47
C GLY A 116 -9.72 -15.29 -3.95
N LYS A 117 -8.98 -16.13 -3.23
CA LYS A 117 -8.96 -16.13 -1.74
C LYS A 117 -8.39 -14.83 -1.17
N ILE A 118 -8.91 -14.44 -0.01
CA ILE A 118 -8.38 -13.30 0.73
C ILE A 118 -7.03 -13.66 1.31
N TRP A 119 -6.05 -12.80 1.11
CA TRP A 119 -4.77 -12.86 1.80
C TRP A 119 -4.87 -12.09 3.12
N PRO A 120 -4.61 -12.74 4.25
CA PRO A 120 -4.51 -12.02 5.51
C PRO A 120 -3.22 -11.20 5.55
N ILE A 121 -3.30 -9.99 6.11
CA ILE A 121 -2.14 -9.20 6.51
C ILE A 121 -2.02 -9.38 8.01
N PHE A 122 -0.84 -9.75 8.47
CA PHE A 122 -0.50 -9.84 9.89
C PHE A 122 0.32 -8.59 10.27
N ILE A 123 -0.07 -7.95 11.36
CA ILE A 123 0.56 -6.72 11.89
C ILE A 123 1.22 -7.07 13.22
#